data_bf0f8a4a7aa14346bbc408c1db8961b6
#
_entry.id   bf0f8a4a7aa14346bbc408c1db8961b6
#
_cell.length_a   1.000
_cell.length_b   1.000
_cell.length_c   1.000
_cell.angle_alpha   90.00
_cell.angle_beta   90.00
_cell.angle_gamma   90.00
#
_symmetry.space_group_name_H-M   'P 1'
#
loop_
_entity.id
_entity.type
_entity.pdbx_description
1 polymer ?
#
loop_
_entity_poly.entity_id
_entity_poly.type
_entity_poly.pdbx_seq_one_letter_code
_entity_poly.pdbx_strand_id
1 'polypeptide(L)'
;MMNFRTIGLAAALAGLSAGSVFAQAQSTNRVAAETDWSVFVEDNPTECWGVSTPKESVNSRDGRVVSVSRGQTLLMVFYRPSAGAKGQVAFTGGYPFASGSTVNMNIGGTTFELFTEGEWAWPATTEDDSKIIAAMKRGS
;
A
#
# COMPACT_ATOMS: atom_id res chain seq x y z
N MET A 1 28.27 -3.84 -72.99
CA MET A 1 28.83 -2.76 -72.19
C MET A 1 27.66 -1.95 -71.65
N MET A 2 27.41 -2.03 -70.41
CA MET A 2 26.89 -0.98 -69.54
C MET A 2 26.42 -1.63 -68.22
N ASN A 3 27.15 -1.37 -67.18
CA ASN A 3 26.87 -1.83 -65.81
C ASN A 3 25.83 -0.92 -65.17
N PHE A 4 24.71 -1.49 -64.74
CA PHE A 4 23.82 -0.81 -63.80
C PHE A 4 23.97 -1.40 -62.39
N ARG A 5 24.56 -0.61 -61.50
CA ARG A 5 24.66 -0.86 -60.07
C ARG A 5 23.30 -0.49 -59.46
N THR A 6 22.57 -1.43 -59.00
CA THR A 6 21.38 -1.20 -58.14
C THR A 6 21.84 -1.09 -56.71
N ILE A 7 21.69 0.09 -56.12
CA ILE A 7 21.92 0.38 -54.71
C ILE A 7 20.66 -0.01 -53.96
N GLY A 8 20.71 -1.07 -53.19
CA GLY A 8 19.66 -1.47 -52.30
C GLY A 8 19.63 -0.58 -51.05
N LEU A 9 18.55 0.15 -50.87
CA LEU A 9 18.30 0.97 -49.69
C LEU A 9 17.67 0.07 -48.59
N ALA A 10 18.44 -0.31 -47.59
CA ALA A 10 17.93 -1.01 -46.42
C ALA A 10 17.31 0.00 -45.46
N ALA A 11 15.99 0.03 -45.39
CA ALA A 11 15.26 0.79 -44.39
C ALA A 11 15.23 0.01 -43.07
N ALA A 12 15.98 0.48 -42.11
CA ALA A 12 15.92 -0.02 -40.72
C ALA A 12 14.69 0.58 -40.03
N LEU A 13 13.67 -0.23 -39.83
CA LEU A 13 12.51 0.09 -38.98
C LEU A 13 12.95 -0.07 -37.49
N ALA A 14 13.30 1.05 -36.86
CA ALA A 14 13.43 1.11 -35.41
C ALA A 14 12.04 1.08 -34.77
N GLY A 15 11.64 -0.08 -34.25
CA GLY A 15 10.41 -0.22 -33.48
C GLY A 15 10.58 0.43 -32.10
N LEU A 16 9.94 1.60 -31.88
CA LEU A 16 9.77 2.17 -30.55
C LEU A 16 8.73 1.32 -29.82
N SER A 17 9.17 0.43 -28.95
CA SER A 17 8.32 -0.17 -27.93
C SER A 17 8.01 0.88 -26.87
N ALA A 18 6.86 1.54 -26.97
CA ALA A 18 6.32 2.37 -25.90
C ALA A 18 5.91 1.45 -24.75
N GLY A 19 6.79 1.28 -23.77
CA GLY A 19 6.47 0.64 -22.51
C GLY A 19 5.41 1.50 -21.82
N SER A 20 4.22 0.94 -21.64
CA SER A 20 3.18 1.56 -20.82
C SER A 20 3.66 1.57 -19.38
N VAL A 21 4.17 2.72 -18.93
CA VAL A 21 4.39 2.99 -17.52
C VAL A 21 3.02 3.11 -16.89
N PHE A 22 2.55 2.07 -16.22
CA PHE A 22 1.43 2.20 -15.31
C PHE A 22 1.90 3.10 -14.15
N ALA A 23 1.69 4.39 -14.30
CA ALA A 23 1.75 5.31 -13.18
C ALA A 23 0.63 4.87 -12.23
N GLN A 24 0.99 4.24 -11.14
CA GLN A 24 0.06 4.07 -10.02
C GLN A 24 -0.38 5.48 -9.64
N ALA A 25 -1.68 5.72 -9.73
CA ALA A 25 -2.24 6.99 -9.33
C ALA A 25 -1.99 7.16 -7.82
N GLN A 26 -0.89 7.81 -7.48
CA GLN A 26 -0.67 8.28 -6.13
C GLN A 26 -1.58 9.48 -5.94
N SER A 27 -2.45 9.41 -4.92
CA SER A 27 -3.22 10.58 -4.54
C SER A 27 -2.28 11.74 -4.26
N THR A 28 -2.47 12.85 -4.98
CA THR A 28 -1.67 14.07 -4.82
C THR A 28 -2.24 15.00 -3.77
N ASN A 29 -3.43 14.70 -3.23
CA ASN A 29 -4.18 15.55 -2.29
C ASN A 29 -3.76 15.32 -0.84
N ARG A 30 -2.45 15.34 -0.57
CA ARG A 30 -1.95 15.31 0.80
C ARG A 30 -2.20 16.67 1.45
N VAL A 31 -3.04 16.69 2.47
CA VAL A 31 -3.45 17.93 3.16
C VAL A 31 -2.68 18.17 4.47
N ALA A 32 -2.09 17.13 5.06
CA ALA A 32 -1.28 17.25 6.26
C ALA A 32 -0.21 16.15 6.32
N ALA A 33 0.85 16.43 7.07
CA ALA A 33 1.87 15.48 7.47
C ALA A 33 2.27 15.79 8.91
N GLU A 34 2.05 14.83 9.80
CA GLU A 34 2.33 14.95 11.23
C GLU A 34 3.18 13.76 11.67
N THR A 35 4.43 14.04 12.03
CA THR A 35 5.42 13.04 12.47
C THR A 35 5.55 11.88 11.46
N ASP A 36 4.87 10.77 11.73
CA ASP A 36 4.93 9.53 10.94
C ASP A 36 3.67 9.29 10.10
N TRP A 37 2.74 10.24 10.08
CA TRP A 37 1.48 10.13 9.36
C TRP A 37 1.37 11.16 8.25
N SER A 38 0.88 10.72 7.10
CA SER A 38 0.42 11.60 6.02
C SER A 38 -1.09 11.48 5.89
N VAL A 39 -1.78 12.62 5.74
CA VAL A 39 -3.25 12.68 5.61
C VAL A 39 -3.60 13.13 4.21
N PHE A 40 -4.53 12.41 3.62
CA PHE A 40 -5.05 12.65 2.28
C PHE A 40 -6.56 12.87 2.33
N VAL A 41 -7.06 13.70 1.43
CA VAL A 41 -8.49 13.96 1.25
C VAL A 41 -8.83 13.87 -0.23
N GLU A 42 -9.91 13.19 -0.55
CA GLU A 42 -10.51 13.16 -1.89
C GLU A 42 -11.93 13.72 -1.80
N ASP A 43 -12.32 14.43 -2.86
CA ASP A 43 -13.67 14.95 -3.03
C ASP A 43 -14.36 14.14 -4.14
N ASN A 44 -15.64 13.82 -3.96
CA ASN A 44 -16.49 13.12 -4.95
C ASN A 44 -16.12 11.65 -5.26
N PRO A 45 -16.34 10.71 -4.30
CA PRO A 45 -16.95 10.93 -2.99
C PRO A 45 -15.96 11.50 -1.98
N THR A 46 -16.44 12.19 -0.96
CA THR A 46 -15.59 12.69 0.12
C THR A 46 -15.04 11.51 0.91
N GLU A 47 -13.74 11.36 0.88
CA GLU A 47 -12.98 10.35 1.64
C GLU A 47 -11.74 11.01 2.23
N CYS A 48 -11.33 10.56 3.41
CA CYS A 48 -10.03 10.93 3.96
C CYS A 48 -9.35 9.71 4.58
N TRP A 49 -8.03 9.69 4.50
CA TRP A 49 -7.26 8.63 5.11
C TRP A 49 -5.91 9.11 5.62
N GLY A 50 -5.51 8.53 6.72
CA GLY A 50 -4.15 8.62 7.23
C GLY A 50 -3.33 7.42 6.79
N VAL A 51 -2.08 7.63 6.46
CA VAL A 51 -1.11 6.60 6.08
C VAL A 51 0.15 6.75 6.90
N SER A 52 0.64 5.64 7.45
CA SER A 52 1.93 5.56 8.11
C SER A 52 2.76 4.43 7.55
N THR A 53 4.06 4.65 7.42
CA THR A 53 5.05 3.63 7.03
C THR A 53 5.86 3.22 8.26
N PRO A 54 6.40 1.97 8.31
CA PRO A 54 7.20 1.53 9.43
C PRO A 54 8.54 2.29 9.50
N LYS A 55 9.00 2.59 10.70
CA LYS A 55 10.35 3.09 10.96
C LYS A 55 11.39 1.97 10.85
N GLU A 56 10.98 0.77 11.19
CA GLU A 56 11.82 -0.43 11.15
C GLU A 56 11.00 -1.63 10.66
N SER A 57 11.63 -2.50 9.92
CA SER A 57 11.04 -3.76 9.47
C SER A 57 12.07 -4.87 9.55
N VAL A 58 11.75 -5.92 10.29
CA VAL A 58 12.60 -7.10 10.42
C VAL A 58 11.86 -8.31 9.83
N ASN A 59 12.52 -8.99 8.91
CA ASN A 59 12.00 -10.19 8.30
C ASN A 59 12.76 -11.39 8.84
N SER A 60 12.04 -12.42 9.25
CA SER A 60 12.65 -13.65 9.75
C SER A 60 12.00 -14.89 9.13
N ARG A 61 12.80 -15.94 8.96
CA ARG A 61 12.37 -17.26 8.57
C ARG A 61 13.09 -18.28 9.46
N ASP A 62 12.32 -19.16 10.09
CA ASP A 62 12.84 -20.16 11.01
C ASP A 62 13.77 -19.57 12.10
N GLY A 63 13.36 -18.40 12.64
CA GLY A 63 14.09 -17.67 13.69
C GLY A 63 15.34 -16.93 13.21
N ARG A 64 15.61 -16.90 11.92
CA ARG A 64 16.77 -16.18 11.34
C ARG A 64 16.30 -14.96 10.58
N VAL A 65 17.00 -13.84 10.75
CA VAL A 65 16.78 -12.63 9.95
C VAL A 65 17.12 -12.91 8.50
N VAL A 66 16.20 -12.55 7.59
CA VAL A 66 16.34 -12.75 6.15
C VAL A 66 16.07 -11.45 5.41
N SER A 67 16.70 -11.30 4.26
CA SER A 67 16.37 -10.22 3.32
C SER A 67 15.24 -10.70 2.40
N VAL A 68 14.20 -9.86 2.24
CA VAL A 68 13.08 -10.13 1.35
C VAL A 68 12.79 -8.92 0.47
N SER A 69 12.29 -9.18 -0.73
CA SER A 69 11.71 -8.16 -1.59
C SER A 69 10.20 -8.16 -1.42
N ARG A 70 9.62 -6.98 -1.13
CA ARG A 70 8.19 -6.82 -0.96
C ARG A 70 7.76 -5.43 -1.44
N GLY A 71 6.45 -5.22 -1.59
CA GLY A 71 5.85 -3.91 -1.76
C GLY A 71 5.93 -3.05 -0.50
N GLN A 72 5.22 -1.95 -0.49
CA GLN A 72 5.18 -1.06 0.67
C GLN A 72 4.45 -1.70 1.84
N THR A 73 4.99 -1.51 3.04
CA THR A 73 4.30 -1.82 4.29
C THR A 73 3.61 -0.54 4.77
N LEU A 74 2.29 -0.59 4.92
CA LEU A 74 1.46 0.57 5.26
C LEU A 74 0.46 0.23 6.35
N LEU A 75 0.31 1.13 7.31
CA LEU A 75 -0.83 1.18 8.22
C LEU A 75 -1.71 2.34 7.81
N MET A 76 -3.01 2.11 7.66
CA MET A 76 -3.94 3.10 7.14
C MET A 76 -5.19 3.19 8.02
N VAL A 77 -5.75 4.38 8.11
CA VAL A 77 -7.05 4.63 8.73
C VAL A 77 -7.89 5.42 7.74
N PHE A 78 -9.04 4.88 7.37
CA PHE A 78 -9.96 5.46 6.39
C PHE A 78 -11.22 6.00 7.04
N TYR A 79 -11.69 7.14 6.52
CA TYR A 79 -13.00 7.72 6.82
C TYR A 79 -13.74 7.95 5.50
N ARG A 80 -14.90 7.31 5.36
CA ARG A 80 -15.77 7.41 4.18
C ARG A 80 -17.19 7.79 4.60
N PRO A 81 -17.46 9.05 4.87
CA PRO A 81 -18.78 9.49 5.38
C PRO A 81 -19.94 9.09 4.49
N SER A 82 -19.75 9.16 3.16
CA SER A 82 -20.76 8.77 2.17
C SER A 82 -21.14 7.29 2.20
N ALA A 83 -20.23 6.44 2.63
CA ALA A 83 -20.44 4.99 2.79
C ALA A 83 -20.80 4.60 4.25
N GLY A 84 -21.00 5.58 5.15
CA GLY A 84 -21.27 5.33 6.56
C GLY A 84 -20.06 4.80 7.35
N ALA A 85 -18.88 4.77 6.77
CA ALA A 85 -17.65 4.30 7.42
C ALA A 85 -17.06 5.39 8.33
N LYS A 86 -17.05 5.12 9.63
CA LYS A 86 -16.61 6.06 10.68
C LYS A 86 -15.21 5.73 11.20
N GLY A 87 -14.32 5.32 10.34
CA GLY A 87 -12.97 4.89 10.67
C GLY A 87 -12.82 3.38 10.48
N GLN A 88 -11.97 3.03 9.54
CA GLN A 88 -11.59 1.66 9.24
C GLN A 88 -10.07 1.56 9.26
N VAL A 89 -9.54 0.55 9.92
CA VAL A 89 -8.12 0.27 10.00
C VAL A 89 -7.77 -0.78 8.96
N ALA A 90 -6.70 -0.55 8.21
CA ALA A 90 -6.17 -1.52 7.27
C ALA A 90 -4.64 -1.56 7.36
N PHE A 91 -4.08 -2.74 7.21
CA PHE A 91 -2.64 -2.96 7.17
C PHE A 91 -2.27 -3.76 5.93
N THR A 92 -1.16 -3.40 5.30
CA THR A 92 -0.54 -4.25 4.26
C THR A 92 0.92 -4.50 4.56
N GLY A 93 1.34 -5.73 4.38
CA GLY A 93 2.74 -6.13 4.52
C GLY A 93 3.53 -6.04 3.21
N GLY A 94 2.86 -5.67 2.10
CA GLY A 94 3.47 -5.57 0.78
C GLY A 94 3.69 -6.93 0.09
N TYR A 95 3.00 -7.98 0.53
CA TYR A 95 3.00 -9.32 -0.08
C TYR A 95 1.73 -10.07 0.34
N PRO A 96 1.29 -11.08 -0.43
CA PRO A 96 0.16 -11.90 -0.04
C PRO A 96 0.42 -12.65 1.26
N PHE A 97 -0.51 -12.54 2.20
CA PHE A 97 -0.46 -13.31 3.44
C PHE A 97 -0.85 -14.77 3.18
N ALA A 98 -0.36 -15.67 4.02
CA ALA A 98 -0.80 -17.05 3.99
C ALA A 98 -2.30 -17.14 4.30
N SER A 99 -3.03 -17.99 3.56
CA SER A 99 -4.47 -18.16 3.77
C SER A 99 -4.77 -18.58 5.21
N GLY A 100 -5.73 -17.89 5.83
CA GLY A 100 -6.13 -18.12 7.23
C GLY A 100 -5.13 -17.62 8.27
N SER A 101 -4.08 -16.90 7.87
CA SER A 101 -3.17 -16.24 8.82
C SER A 101 -3.81 -14.98 9.42
N THR A 102 -3.22 -14.50 10.50
CA THR A 102 -3.61 -13.25 11.15
C THR A 102 -2.40 -12.36 11.38
N VAL A 103 -2.65 -11.06 11.57
CA VAL A 103 -1.65 -10.08 11.95
C VAL A 103 -1.96 -9.58 13.36
N ASN A 104 -0.98 -9.61 14.24
CA ASN A 104 -1.11 -9.04 15.58
C ASN A 104 -0.57 -7.62 15.61
N MET A 105 -1.42 -6.68 15.99
CA MET A 105 -1.07 -5.27 16.20
C MET A 105 -1.03 -4.98 17.68
N ASN A 106 0.12 -4.53 18.20
CA ASN A 106 0.24 -4.12 19.59
C ASN A 106 0.30 -2.59 19.69
N ILE A 107 -0.56 -2.01 20.52
CA ILE A 107 -0.59 -0.56 20.78
C ILE A 107 -0.66 -0.37 22.30
N GLY A 108 0.38 0.24 22.88
CA GLY A 108 0.42 0.51 24.31
C GLY A 108 0.25 -0.75 25.18
N GLY A 109 0.75 -1.90 24.75
CA GLY A 109 0.64 -3.18 25.46
C GLY A 109 -0.66 -3.95 25.19
N THR A 110 -1.61 -3.39 24.46
CA THR A 110 -2.83 -4.09 24.03
C THR A 110 -2.64 -4.68 22.65
N THR A 111 -2.91 -5.97 22.50
CA THR A 111 -2.83 -6.67 21.21
C THR A 111 -4.20 -6.78 20.55
N PHE A 112 -4.26 -6.40 19.29
CA PHE A 112 -5.42 -6.54 18.42
C PHE A 112 -5.10 -7.52 17.30
N GLU A 113 -6.03 -8.41 16.99
CA GLU A 113 -5.87 -9.36 15.87
C GLU A 113 -6.55 -8.82 14.63
N LEU A 114 -5.83 -8.85 13.51
CA LEU A 114 -6.33 -8.51 12.19
C LEU A 114 -6.41 -9.76 11.33
N PHE A 115 -7.48 -9.90 10.57
CA PHE A 115 -7.73 -11.01 9.66
C PHE A 115 -7.24 -10.67 8.26
N THR A 116 -6.57 -11.62 7.62
CA THR A 116 -5.90 -11.40 6.33
C THR A 116 -6.76 -11.83 5.16
N GLU A 117 -6.70 -11.04 4.09
CA GLU A 117 -7.23 -11.38 2.78
C GLU A 117 -6.30 -10.78 1.71
N GLY A 118 -5.70 -11.62 0.86
CA GLY A 118 -4.70 -11.20 -0.09
C GLY A 118 -3.50 -10.53 0.60
N GLU A 119 -3.20 -9.30 0.23
CA GLU A 119 -2.09 -8.51 0.79
C GLU A 119 -2.51 -7.63 1.98
N TRP A 120 -3.78 -7.67 2.37
CA TRP A 120 -4.34 -6.79 3.38
C TRP A 120 -4.77 -7.54 4.63
N ALA A 121 -4.84 -6.81 5.72
CA ALA A 121 -5.37 -7.27 7.00
C ALA A 121 -6.27 -6.21 7.63
N TRP A 122 -7.39 -6.64 8.20
CA TRP A 122 -8.41 -5.77 8.83
C TRP A 122 -8.90 -6.33 10.15
N PRO A 123 -9.38 -5.48 11.06
CA PRO A 123 -10.16 -5.93 12.21
C PRO A 123 -11.44 -6.66 11.77
N ALA A 124 -11.92 -7.57 12.60
CA ALA A 124 -13.12 -8.35 12.29
C ALA A 124 -14.42 -7.53 12.30
N THR A 125 -14.46 -6.47 13.10
CA THR A 125 -15.67 -5.68 13.35
C THR A 125 -15.39 -4.19 13.37
N THR A 126 -16.42 -3.38 13.13
CA THR A 126 -16.35 -1.92 13.27
C THR A 126 -16.11 -1.47 14.72
N GLU A 127 -16.46 -2.30 15.69
CA GLU A 127 -16.14 -2.06 17.10
C GLU A 127 -14.63 -2.20 17.36
N ASP A 128 -13.99 -3.18 16.75
CA ASP A 128 -12.55 -3.37 16.85
C ASP A 128 -11.79 -2.26 16.15
N ASP A 129 -12.26 -1.78 14.99
CA ASP A 129 -11.75 -0.56 14.36
C ASP A 129 -11.76 0.62 15.35
N SER A 130 -12.88 0.82 16.03
CA SER A 130 -13.05 1.92 16.99
C SER A 130 -12.11 1.79 18.19
N LYS A 131 -11.90 0.58 18.69
CA LYS A 131 -10.97 0.28 19.80
C LYS A 131 -9.52 0.57 19.39
N ILE A 132 -9.13 0.14 18.21
CA ILE A 132 -7.78 0.37 17.66
C ILE A 132 -7.54 1.88 17.50
N ILE A 133 -8.47 2.59 16.87
CA ILE A 133 -8.36 4.05 16.67
C ILE A 133 -8.28 4.77 18.03
N ALA A 134 -9.08 4.37 19.01
CA ALA A 134 -9.01 4.93 20.36
C ALA A 134 -7.66 4.65 21.03
N ALA A 135 -7.09 3.46 20.84
CA ALA A 135 -5.74 3.13 21.33
C ALA A 135 -4.67 4.00 20.65
N MET A 136 -4.74 4.17 19.32
CA MET A 136 -3.83 5.06 18.58
C MET A 136 -3.87 6.50 19.11
N LYS A 137 -5.06 7.02 19.39
CA LYS A 137 -5.23 8.39 19.92
C LYS A 137 -4.63 8.59 21.32
N ARG A 138 -4.61 7.54 22.14
CA ARG A 138 -3.95 7.60 23.47
C ARG A 138 -2.43 7.60 23.35
N GLY A 139 -1.92 7.05 22.27
CA GLY A 139 -0.49 6.85 22.05
C GLY A 139 0.05 5.63 22.82
N SER A 140 1.31 5.36 22.62
CA SER A 140 2.06 4.29 23.30
C SER A 140 3.05 4.89 24.30
#